data_019d729be30c65487613cbe26b22a97f
#
_entry.id   019d729be30c65487613cbe26b22a97f
#
_cell.length_a   1.000
_cell.length_b   1.000
_cell.length_c   1.000
_cell.angle_alpha   90.00
_cell.angle_beta   90.00
_cell.angle_gamma   90.00
#
_symmetry.space_group_name_H-M   'P 1'
#
loop_
_entity.id
_entity.type
_entity.pdbx_description
1 polymer ?
#
loop_
_entity_poly.entity_id
_entity_poly.type
_entity_poly.pdbx_seq_one_letter_code
_entity_poly.pdbx_strand_id
1 'polypeptide(L)'
;MESSTATHSETTSAQGSNGAGREDISSRPGAQISYEDLYRRWEQGNWKAYDLDFSQDKVGWESLTDMQRKSGLWLYSMFFYGEDAVTDGLSPYIDAAPKEEQKYFLATQQVDEARHAVFFHRFFKEVIGAGDTLAEGLAFTEPLLDWGYRGVFGRLETMCDELRADRSLPKFAQAITLYHLIIEASMAQPGQHFIEDFFIKAGNMPAFSEGMRNVARDEQRHIGFGVKVLSELLEESEECRAAVVELLREMLPYLTSVFIPPDWDEEYTRCYGFTMEEIFAWGMKSVEMKWKAIGYPMQEMPAGVYPFDPAMPHEERASRQLKLLRAGILGPPNGPAKSSPEIQEIYFDVVAKSANTEAVDKPVTVQWKFSDADPWHVVIDNGSSRAVQGEAEKADLTLKASWADWIEIAMRGESPGKMVLRRRLRPRGSLRVLRRLPEIWEPREITGVVAE
;
A
#
# COMPACT_ATOMS: atom_id res chain seq x y z
N MET A 1 -14.10 -39.12 -66.96
CA MET A 1 -13.93 -37.67 -66.87
C MET A 1 -13.96 -37.33 -65.39
N GLU A 2 -12.81 -36.97 -64.89
CA GLU A 2 -12.43 -36.74 -63.53
C GLU A 2 -13.09 -35.48 -62.95
N SER A 3 -13.47 -35.53 -61.75
CA SER A 3 -13.53 -34.31 -60.90
C SER A 3 -13.23 -34.72 -59.48
N SER A 4 -12.05 -34.32 -59.07
CA SER A 4 -11.47 -34.39 -57.72
C SER A 4 -12.23 -33.48 -56.79
N THR A 5 -12.71 -34.00 -55.67
CA THR A 5 -13.18 -33.19 -54.52
C THR A 5 -12.17 -33.32 -53.40
N ALA A 6 -11.43 -32.23 -53.18
CA ALA A 6 -10.55 -32.06 -52.02
C ALA A 6 -11.39 -31.76 -50.79
N THR A 7 -11.27 -32.61 -49.79
CA THR A 7 -11.81 -32.41 -48.46
C THR A 7 -10.89 -31.48 -47.68
N HIS A 8 -11.36 -30.25 -47.37
CA HIS A 8 -10.76 -29.39 -46.35
C HIS A 8 -11.24 -29.85 -44.99
N SER A 9 -10.33 -30.33 -44.18
CA SER A 9 -10.52 -30.52 -42.76
C SER A 9 -10.42 -29.15 -42.06
N GLU A 10 -11.55 -28.60 -41.67
CA GLU A 10 -11.58 -27.46 -40.75
C GLU A 10 -11.23 -27.95 -39.33
N THR A 11 -10.03 -27.61 -38.89
CA THR A 11 -9.64 -27.64 -37.51
C THR A 11 -10.32 -26.46 -36.79
N THR A 12 -11.44 -26.70 -36.13
CA THR A 12 -12.04 -25.78 -35.17
C THR A 12 -11.08 -25.65 -34.00
N SER A 13 -10.28 -24.59 -33.99
CA SER A 13 -9.61 -24.11 -32.78
C SER A 13 -10.69 -23.62 -31.81
N ALA A 14 -10.82 -24.31 -30.70
CA ALA A 14 -11.59 -23.83 -29.54
C ALA A 14 -10.98 -22.48 -29.09
N GLN A 15 -11.62 -21.40 -29.48
CA GLN A 15 -11.39 -20.09 -28.85
C GLN A 15 -11.86 -20.23 -27.40
N GLY A 16 -10.88 -20.25 -26.50
CA GLY A 16 -11.14 -20.06 -25.09
C GLY A 16 -11.94 -18.78 -24.92
N SER A 17 -13.04 -18.86 -24.23
CA SER A 17 -13.80 -17.72 -23.77
C SER A 17 -12.89 -16.89 -22.86
N ASN A 18 -12.20 -15.91 -23.44
CA ASN A 18 -11.65 -14.82 -22.69
C ASN A 18 -12.83 -14.19 -21.96
N GLY A 19 -12.91 -14.44 -20.64
CA GLY A 19 -13.76 -13.65 -19.79
C GLY A 19 -13.47 -12.19 -20.13
N ALA A 20 -14.48 -11.45 -20.56
CA ALA A 20 -14.35 -10.04 -20.89
C ALA A 20 -13.70 -9.36 -19.68
N GLY A 21 -12.38 -9.11 -19.79
CA GLY A 21 -11.61 -8.47 -18.74
C GLY A 21 -12.30 -7.16 -18.42
N ARG A 22 -12.77 -7.02 -17.18
CA ARG A 22 -13.32 -5.78 -16.70
C ARG A 22 -12.29 -4.70 -16.95
N GLU A 23 -12.66 -3.70 -17.73
CA GLU A 23 -11.78 -2.58 -18.01
C GLU A 23 -11.53 -1.82 -16.70
N ASP A 24 -10.29 -1.83 -16.21
CA ASP A 24 -9.90 -1.06 -15.02
C ASP A 24 -9.96 0.44 -15.34
N ILE A 25 -11.07 1.07 -15.01
CA ILE A 25 -11.29 2.51 -15.24
C ILE A 25 -10.33 3.37 -14.42
N SER A 26 -9.82 2.84 -13.28
CA SER A 26 -8.89 3.54 -12.41
C SER A 26 -7.48 3.67 -12.99
N SER A 27 -7.17 2.90 -14.06
CA SER A 27 -5.89 2.98 -14.79
C SER A 27 -5.93 3.89 -16.00
N ARG A 28 -7.11 4.47 -16.35
CA ARG A 28 -7.24 5.43 -17.45
C ARG A 28 -6.63 6.78 -17.05
N PRO A 29 -6.08 7.55 -18.00
CA PRO A 29 -5.68 8.93 -17.74
C PRO A 29 -6.84 9.72 -17.11
N GLY A 30 -6.58 10.42 -16.01
CA GLY A 30 -7.60 11.12 -15.23
C GLY A 30 -8.49 12.06 -16.05
N ALA A 31 -7.92 12.72 -17.08
CA ALA A 31 -8.67 13.60 -18.00
C ALA A 31 -9.75 12.88 -18.84
N GLN A 32 -9.69 11.56 -18.96
CA GLN A 32 -10.64 10.78 -19.78
C GLN A 32 -11.89 10.32 -19.01
N ILE A 33 -11.89 10.45 -17.67
CA ILE A 33 -13.03 10.07 -16.84
C ILE A 33 -13.78 11.33 -16.45
N SER A 34 -15.10 11.39 -16.68
CA SER A 34 -15.94 12.48 -16.17
C SER A 34 -16.62 12.12 -14.87
N TYR A 35 -16.92 13.12 -14.01
CA TYR A 35 -17.72 12.89 -12.79
C TYR A 35 -19.12 12.40 -13.12
N GLU A 36 -19.69 12.88 -14.25
CA GLU A 36 -20.99 12.42 -14.75
C GLU A 36 -20.97 10.94 -15.13
N ASP A 37 -19.92 10.47 -15.81
CA ASP A 37 -19.78 9.06 -16.16
C ASP A 37 -19.64 8.17 -14.92
N LEU A 38 -18.89 8.61 -13.91
CA LEU A 38 -18.73 7.91 -12.65
C LEU A 38 -20.08 7.80 -11.91
N TYR A 39 -20.84 8.90 -11.85
CA TYR A 39 -22.17 8.92 -11.23
C TYR A 39 -23.17 8.02 -11.98
N ARG A 40 -23.23 8.11 -13.31
CA ARG A 40 -24.08 7.26 -14.16
C ARG A 40 -23.79 5.76 -13.96
N ARG A 41 -22.50 5.41 -13.85
CA ARG A 41 -22.07 4.02 -13.56
C ARG A 41 -22.51 3.56 -12.18
N TRP A 42 -22.55 4.45 -11.20
CA TRP A 42 -23.10 4.14 -9.89
C TRP A 42 -24.59 3.79 -9.96
N GLU A 43 -25.41 4.59 -10.63
CA GLU A 43 -26.83 4.29 -10.81
C GLU A 43 -27.07 2.94 -11.52
N GLN A 44 -26.29 2.65 -12.57
CA GLN A 44 -26.38 1.41 -13.32
C GLN A 44 -25.87 0.19 -12.56
N GLY A 45 -24.93 0.39 -11.66
CA GLY A 45 -24.25 -0.66 -10.91
C GLY A 45 -24.86 -0.99 -9.55
N ASN A 46 -25.94 -0.32 -9.16
CA ASN A 46 -26.51 -0.48 -7.83
C ASN A 46 -26.98 -1.92 -7.56
N TRP A 47 -26.65 -2.43 -6.37
CA TRP A 47 -26.98 -3.78 -5.92
C TRP A 47 -27.44 -3.76 -4.46
N LYS A 48 -28.01 -4.87 -3.99
CA LYS A 48 -28.54 -4.97 -2.63
C LYS A 48 -27.83 -6.08 -1.87
N ALA A 49 -27.20 -5.73 -0.76
CA ALA A 49 -26.53 -6.72 0.09
C ALA A 49 -27.49 -7.80 0.61
N TYR A 50 -28.77 -7.47 0.83
CA TYR A 50 -29.80 -8.41 1.31
C TYR A 50 -30.35 -9.37 0.25
N ASP A 51 -30.07 -9.16 -1.04
CA ASP A 51 -30.47 -10.09 -2.10
C ASP A 51 -29.52 -11.30 -2.22
N LEU A 52 -28.34 -11.26 -1.57
CA LEU A 52 -27.39 -12.37 -1.54
C LEU A 52 -27.86 -13.50 -0.59
N ASP A 53 -27.91 -14.72 -1.10
CA ASP A 53 -28.27 -15.93 -0.33
C ASP A 53 -27.02 -16.70 0.10
N PHE A 54 -26.64 -16.59 1.36
CA PHE A 54 -25.48 -17.24 1.95
C PHE A 54 -25.69 -18.71 2.37
N SER A 55 -26.84 -19.31 2.07
CA SER A 55 -27.14 -20.69 2.51
C SER A 55 -26.13 -21.73 2.04
N GLN A 56 -25.61 -21.60 0.79
CA GLN A 56 -24.58 -22.47 0.25
C GLN A 56 -23.18 -22.09 0.77
N ASP A 57 -22.94 -20.81 1.04
CA ASP A 57 -21.65 -20.31 1.49
C ASP A 57 -21.27 -20.83 2.87
N LYS A 58 -22.26 -21.06 3.75
CA LYS A 58 -22.04 -21.71 5.04
C LYS A 58 -21.43 -23.11 4.87
N VAL A 59 -22.00 -23.91 3.96
CA VAL A 59 -21.46 -25.25 3.65
C VAL A 59 -20.07 -25.14 3.03
N GLY A 60 -19.88 -24.17 2.12
CA GLY A 60 -18.58 -23.89 1.50
C GLY A 60 -17.51 -23.52 2.54
N TRP A 61 -17.85 -22.64 3.48
CA TRP A 61 -16.98 -22.23 4.58
C TRP A 61 -16.59 -23.40 5.48
N GLU A 62 -17.56 -24.26 5.85
CA GLU A 62 -17.31 -25.45 6.65
C GLU A 62 -16.41 -26.49 5.94
N SER A 63 -16.41 -26.48 4.60
CA SER A 63 -15.56 -27.36 3.77
C SER A 63 -14.10 -26.92 3.68
N LEU A 64 -13.78 -25.67 4.03
CA LEU A 64 -12.41 -25.12 4.03
C LEU A 64 -11.58 -25.82 5.11
N THR A 65 -10.27 -25.92 4.88
CA THR A 65 -9.32 -26.38 5.91
C THR A 65 -9.24 -25.37 7.07
N ASP A 66 -8.77 -25.79 8.23
CA ASP A 66 -8.59 -24.90 9.39
C ASP A 66 -7.68 -23.71 9.05
N MET A 67 -6.62 -23.95 8.27
CA MET A 67 -5.71 -22.91 7.85
C MET A 67 -6.38 -21.91 6.90
N GLN A 68 -7.18 -22.39 5.95
CA GLN A 68 -7.94 -21.52 5.05
C GLN A 68 -8.96 -20.67 5.81
N ARG A 69 -9.67 -21.26 6.79
CA ARG A 69 -10.59 -20.48 7.65
C ARG A 69 -9.84 -19.41 8.47
N LYS A 70 -8.70 -19.79 9.07
CA LYS A 70 -7.88 -18.88 9.86
C LYS A 70 -7.36 -17.70 9.01
N SER A 71 -6.85 -18.00 7.82
CA SER A 71 -6.39 -17.01 6.86
C SER A 71 -7.54 -16.12 6.34
N GLY A 72 -8.69 -16.74 6.01
CA GLY A 72 -9.89 -16.02 5.60
C GLY A 72 -10.36 -15.03 6.68
N LEU A 73 -10.43 -15.48 7.94
CA LEU A 73 -10.80 -14.62 9.06
C LEU A 73 -9.87 -13.40 9.19
N TRP A 74 -8.56 -13.61 9.08
CA TRP A 74 -7.59 -12.51 9.09
C TRP A 74 -7.86 -11.51 7.96
N LEU A 75 -7.95 -11.97 6.71
CA LEU A 75 -8.12 -11.12 5.55
C LEU A 75 -9.49 -10.45 5.52
N TYR A 76 -10.58 -11.18 5.77
CA TYR A 76 -11.95 -10.64 5.74
C TYR A 76 -12.22 -9.67 6.90
N SER A 77 -11.52 -9.82 8.02
CA SER A 77 -11.59 -8.87 9.12
C SER A 77 -11.03 -7.50 8.74
N MET A 78 -9.95 -7.46 7.96
CA MET A 78 -9.43 -6.19 7.41
C MET A 78 -10.45 -5.52 6.49
N PHE A 79 -11.11 -6.27 5.62
CA PHE A 79 -12.17 -5.71 4.77
C PHE A 79 -13.35 -5.19 5.60
N PHE A 80 -13.91 -6.00 6.48
CA PHE A 80 -15.08 -5.61 7.25
C PHE A 80 -14.85 -4.37 8.13
N TYR A 81 -13.73 -4.33 8.83
CA TYR A 81 -13.36 -3.16 9.63
C TYR A 81 -13.10 -1.93 8.75
N GLY A 82 -12.45 -2.13 7.60
CA GLY A 82 -12.15 -1.07 6.65
C GLY A 82 -13.41 -0.40 6.10
N GLU A 83 -14.37 -1.18 5.63
CA GLU A 83 -15.63 -0.67 5.06
C GLU A 83 -16.44 0.15 6.07
N ASP A 84 -16.45 -0.25 7.34
CA ASP A 84 -17.07 0.53 8.42
C ASP A 84 -16.33 1.85 8.68
N ALA A 85 -15.01 1.78 8.83
CA ALA A 85 -14.17 2.94 9.11
C ALA A 85 -14.22 4.00 7.98
N VAL A 86 -14.24 3.56 6.71
CA VAL A 86 -14.34 4.48 5.57
C VAL A 86 -15.76 5.06 5.44
N THR A 87 -16.79 4.31 5.79
CA THR A 87 -18.17 4.82 5.86
C THR A 87 -18.26 6.02 6.80
N ASP A 88 -17.71 5.90 8.00
CA ASP A 88 -17.69 6.98 8.99
C ASP A 88 -16.81 8.16 8.56
N GLY A 89 -15.70 7.86 7.87
CA GLY A 89 -14.70 8.83 7.44
C GLY A 89 -15.12 9.79 6.33
N LEU A 90 -16.11 9.46 5.48
CA LEU A 90 -16.38 10.21 4.24
C LEU A 90 -17.07 11.58 4.42
N SER A 91 -17.79 11.81 5.50
CA SER A 91 -18.50 13.07 5.70
C SER A 91 -17.61 14.33 5.58
N PRO A 92 -16.43 14.43 6.21
CA PRO A 92 -15.54 15.57 6.03
C PRO A 92 -14.96 15.69 4.61
N TYR A 93 -14.83 14.60 3.87
CA TYR A 93 -14.41 14.63 2.46
C TYR A 93 -15.48 15.28 1.56
N ILE A 94 -16.75 14.94 1.77
CA ILE A 94 -17.89 15.56 1.08
C ILE A 94 -17.91 17.07 1.34
N ASP A 95 -17.72 17.46 2.60
CA ASP A 95 -17.75 18.85 3.02
C ASP A 95 -16.55 19.67 2.49
N ALA A 96 -15.37 19.05 2.37
CA ALA A 96 -14.15 19.68 1.86
C ALA A 96 -14.05 19.72 0.33
N ALA A 97 -14.82 18.90 -0.39
CA ALA A 97 -14.73 18.81 -1.85
C ALA A 97 -15.02 20.15 -2.53
N PRO A 98 -14.13 20.64 -3.42
CA PRO A 98 -14.25 21.98 -4.01
C PRO A 98 -15.32 22.11 -5.12
N LYS A 99 -15.78 20.99 -5.71
CA LYS A 99 -16.77 20.96 -6.79
C LYS A 99 -18.02 20.20 -6.37
N GLU A 100 -19.19 20.66 -6.78
CA GLU A 100 -20.47 20.02 -6.43
C GLU A 100 -20.55 18.58 -6.98
N GLU A 101 -20.03 18.32 -8.18
CA GLU A 101 -20.02 16.98 -8.77
C GLU A 101 -19.15 16.00 -7.95
N GLN A 102 -18.09 16.49 -7.30
CA GLN A 102 -17.28 15.69 -6.39
C GLN A 102 -18.06 15.35 -5.12
N LYS A 103 -18.84 16.29 -4.56
CA LYS A 103 -19.70 16.04 -3.40
C LYS A 103 -20.77 15.00 -3.71
N TYR A 104 -21.40 15.10 -4.89
CA TYR A 104 -22.41 14.13 -5.31
C TYR A 104 -21.81 12.73 -5.42
N PHE A 105 -20.62 12.61 -6.01
CA PHE A 105 -19.95 11.33 -6.12
C PHE A 105 -19.57 10.76 -4.74
N LEU A 106 -18.94 11.55 -3.87
CA LEU A 106 -18.54 11.12 -2.51
C LEU A 106 -19.76 10.71 -1.66
N ALA A 107 -20.92 11.36 -1.84
CA ALA A 107 -22.15 10.95 -1.18
C ALA A 107 -22.63 9.57 -1.65
N THR A 108 -22.51 9.26 -2.96
CA THR A 108 -22.83 7.92 -3.49
C THR A 108 -21.82 6.88 -3.00
N GLN A 109 -20.54 7.25 -2.91
CA GLN A 109 -19.51 6.39 -2.37
C GLN A 109 -19.80 6.03 -0.90
N GLN A 110 -20.17 6.97 -0.05
CA GLN A 110 -20.54 6.68 1.34
C GLN A 110 -21.71 5.67 1.45
N VAL A 111 -22.65 5.70 0.51
CA VAL A 111 -23.72 4.68 0.42
C VAL A 111 -23.15 3.31 0.02
N ASP A 112 -22.17 3.28 -0.87
CA ASP A 112 -21.54 2.04 -1.29
C ASP A 112 -20.78 1.40 -0.12
N GLU A 113 -19.95 2.16 0.61
CA GLU A 113 -19.19 1.67 1.76
C GLU A 113 -20.11 1.12 2.87
N ALA A 114 -21.20 1.83 3.17
CA ALA A 114 -22.20 1.33 4.11
C ALA A 114 -22.82 0.00 3.64
N ARG A 115 -23.02 -0.17 2.33
CA ARG A 115 -23.53 -1.42 1.74
C ARG A 115 -22.50 -2.54 1.82
N HIS A 116 -21.22 -2.22 1.61
CA HIS A 116 -20.10 -3.16 1.76
C HIS A 116 -19.98 -3.63 3.22
N ALA A 117 -20.04 -2.71 4.19
CA ALA A 117 -20.04 -3.06 5.61
C ALA A 117 -21.22 -3.99 5.97
N VAL A 118 -22.44 -3.72 5.46
CA VAL A 118 -23.60 -4.60 5.64
C VAL A 118 -23.39 -5.97 4.99
N PHE A 119 -22.76 -6.04 3.80
CA PHE A 119 -22.44 -7.30 3.14
C PHE A 119 -21.47 -8.14 3.98
N PHE A 120 -20.37 -7.56 4.46
CA PHE A 120 -19.43 -8.26 5.33
C PHE A 120 -20.03 -8.65 6.66
N HIS A 121 -20.82 -7.77 7.32
CA HIS A 121 -21.52 -8.12 8.56
C HIS A 121 -22.44 -9.33 8.37
N ARG A 122 -23.22 -9.37 7.28
CA ARG A 122 -24.08 -10.52 6.96
C ARG A 122 -23.27 -11.80 6.78
N PHE A 123 -22.15 -11.72 6.06
CA PHE A 123 -21.26 -12.86 5.87
C PHE A 123 -20.69 -13.37 7.21
N PHE A 124 -20.19 -12.47 8.05
CA PHE A 124 -19.69 -12.81 9.38
C PHE A 124 -20.78 -13.45 10.26
N LYS A 125 -21.97 -12.89 10.27
CA LYS A 125 -23.10 -13.40 11.06
C LYS A 125 -23.65 -14.73 10.52
N GLU A 126 -23.96 -14.80 9.23
CA GLU A 126 -24.71 -15.91 8.64
C GLU A 126 -23.83 -17.12 8.29
N VAL A 127 -22.57 -16.89 7.90
CA VAL A 127 -21.64 -17.92 7.44
C VAL A 127 -20.62 -18.30 8.53
N ILE A 128 -19.93 -17.32 9.10
CA ILE A 128 -18.89 -17.53 10.11
C ILE A 128 -19.52 -17.78 11.49
N GLY A 129 -20.65 -17.15 11.79
CA GLY A 129 -21.29 -17.22 13.11
C GLY A 129 -20.67 -16.28 14.13
N ALA A 130 -20.11 -15.15 13.68
CA ALA A 130 -19.47 -14.12 14.51
C ALA A 130 -20.25 -12.82 14.48
N GLY A 131 -20.72 -12.36 15.65
CA GLY A 131 -21.40 -11.09 15.86
C GLY A 131 -22.86 -11.08 15.39
N ASP A 132 -23.82 -11.01 16.31
CA ASP A 132 -25.24 -10.86 16.01
C ASP A 132 -25.60 -9.43 15.59
N THR A 133 -24.87 -8.46 16.11
CA THR A 133 -24.99 -7.04 15.77
C THR A 133 -23.74 -6.57 15.01
N LEU A 134 -23.84 -5.45 14.29
CA LEU A 134 -22.71 -4.82 13.61
C LEU A 134 -21.54 -4.58 14.59
N ALA A 135 -21.84 -4.00 15.75
CA ALA A 135 -20.83 -3.71 16.78
C ALA A 135 -20.11 -4.96 17.30
N GLU A 136 -20.84 -6.06 17.50
CA GLU A 136 -20.22 -7.32 17.90
C GLU A 136 -19.35 -7.93 16.79
N GLY A 137 -19.79 -7.82 15.53
CA GLY A 137 -19.01 -8.23 14.36
C GLY A 137 -17.70 -7.43 14.25
N LEU A 138 -17.74 -6.12 14.40
CA LEU A 138 -16.56 -5.25 14.38
C LEU A 138 -15.62 -5.57 15.56
N ALA A 139 -16.15 -5.73 16.77
CA ALA A 139 -15.37 -6.10 17.94
C ALA A 139 -14.67 -7.48 17.78
N PHE A 140 -15.27 -8.38 17.01
CA PHE A 140 -14.65 -9.67 16.66
C PHE A 140 -13.44 -9.48 15.72
N THR A 141 -13.50 -8.54 14.79
CA THR A 141 -12.42 -8.31 13.80
C THR A 141 -11.22 -7.57 14.38
N GLU A 142 -11.43 -6.67 15.31
CA GLU A 142 -10.41 -5.76 15.82
C GLU A 142 -9.11 -6.44 16.31
N PRO A 143 -9.14 -7.54 17.08
CA PRO A 143 -7.91 -8.24 17.51
C PRO A 143 -7.09 -8.85 16.35
N LEU A 144 -7.68 -9.01 15.17
CA LEU A 144 -7.05 -9.63 14.00
C LEU A 144 -6.32 -8.63 13.10
N LEU A 145 -6.48 -7.33 13.37
CA LEU A 145 -5.86 -6.26 12.58
C LEU A 145 -4.38 -6.13 12.93
N ASP A 146 -3.54 -6.04 11.93
CA ASP A 146 -2.09 -5.90 12.08
C ASP A 146 -1.65 -4.44 12.35
N TRP A 147 -0.36 -4.27 12.67
CA TRP A 147 0.22 -2.95 12.96
C TRP A 147 0.13 -1.99 11.75
N GLY A 148 0.42 -2.47 10.54
CA GLY A 148 0.37 -1.64 9.34
C GLY A 148 -1.03 -1.15 9.05
N TYR A 149 -2.01 -2.05 9.16
CA TYR A 149 -3.41 -1.75 8.98
C TYR A 149 -3.90 -0.70 10.00
N ARG A 150 -3.62 -0.91 11.29
CA ARG A 150 -3.98 0.05 12.36
C ARG A 150 -3.34 1.42 12.14
N GLY A 151 -2.10 1.47 11.65
CA GLY A 151 -1.42 2.72 11.33
C GLY A 151 -2.12 3.51 10.21
N VAL A 152 -2.55 2.81 9.14
CA VAL A 152 -3.28 3.45 8.03
C VAL A 152 -4.63 3.98 8.48
N PHE A 153 -5.43 3.18 9.19
CA PHE A 153 -6.77 3.59 9.61
C PHE A 153 -6.77 4.61 10.75
N GLY A 154 -5.79 4.56 11.66
CA GLY A 154 -5.57 5.64 12.65
C GLY A 154 -5.20 6.97 11.98
N ARG A 155 -4.46 6.92 10.85
CA ARG A 155 -4.19 8.12 10.06
C ARG A 155 -5.43 8.63 9.33
N LEU A 156 -6.30 7.73 8.86
CA LEU A 156 -7.59 8.10 8.27
C LEU A 156 -8.46 8.87 9.27
N GLU A 157 -8.59 8.38 10.50
CA GLU A 157 -9.34 9.05 11.57
C GLU A 157 -8.78 10.46 11.83
N THR A 158 -7.47 10.58 11.98
CA THR A 158 -6.79 11.87 12.14
C THR A 158 -7.01 12.80 10.94
N MET A 159 -6.95 12.28 9.71
CA MET A 159 -7.20 13.04 8.49
C MET A 159 -8.63 13.59 8.46
N CYS A 160 -9.61 12.84 8.92
CA CYS A 160 -10.99 13.29 9.02
C CYS A 160 -11.13 14.51 9.94
N ASP A 161 -10.42 14.52 11.07
CA ASP A 161 -10.40 15.67 12.00
C ASP A 161 -9.66 16.86 11.40
N GLU A 162 -8.53 16.61 10.74
CA GLU A 162 -7.78 17.64 10.02
C GLU A 162 -8.62 18.30 8.92
N LEU A 163 -9.39 17.53 8.12
CA LEU A 163 -10.28 18.06 7.09
C LEU A 163 -11.44 18.91 7.64
N ARG A 164 -11.94 18.57 8.83
CA ARG A 164 -12.96 19.39 9.51
C ARG A 164 -12.41 20.77 9.87
N ALA A 165 -11.12 20.85 10.21
CA ALA A 165 -10.44 22.07 10.59
C ALA A 165 -9.85 22.86 9.42
N ASP A 166 -9.32 22.16 8.41
CA ASP A 166 -8.63 22.74 7.23
C ASP A 166 -9.13 22.08 5.93
N ARG A 167 -9.90 22.84 5.15
CA ARG A 167 -10.46 22.43 3.86
C ARG A 167 -9.66 22.94 2.67
N SER A 168 -8.38 23.26 2.86
CA SER A 168 -7.49 23.69 1.78
C SER A 168 -7.30 22.59 0.73
N LEU A 169 -6.98 23.00 -0.52
CA LEU A 169 -6.74 22.04 -1.59
C LEU A 169 -5.56 21.09 -1.30
N PRO A 170 -4.44 21.53 -0.69
CA PRO A 170 -3.37 20.63 -0.29
C PRO A 170 -3.85 19.56 0.73
N LYS A 171 -4.66 19.96 1.72
CA LYS A 171 -5.22 19.02 2.70
C LYS A 171 -6.20 18.04 2.05
N PHE A 172 -7.06 18.53 1.15
CA PHE A 172 -7.96 17.68 0.39
C PHE A 172 -7.20 16.70 -0.53
N ALA A 173 -6.10 17.14 -1.17
CA ALA A 173 -5.24 16.25 -1.97
C ALA A 173 -4.60 15.14 -1.11
N GLN A 174 -4.13 15.45 0.11
CA GLN A 174 -3.68 14.43 1.06
C GLN A 174 -4.78 13.44 1.40
N ALA A 175 -5.98 13.93 1.70
CA ALA A 175 -7.13 13.09 2.06
C ALA A 175 -7.53 12.15 0.92
N ILE A 176 -7.69 12.65 -0.31
CA ILE A 176 -7.99 11.83 -1.49
C ILE A 176 -6.87 10.81 -1.75
N THR A 177 -5.62 11.18 -1.54
CA THR A 177 -4.49 10.24 -1.66
C THR A 177 -4.59 9.13 -0.63
N LEU A 178 -4.84 9.47 0.64
CA LEU A 178 -4.95 8.48 1.72
C LEU A 178 -6.09 7.49 1.46
N TYR A 179 -7.27 8.01 1.14
CA TYR A 179 -8.45 7.19 0.96
C TYR A 179 -8.36 6.38 -0.35
N HIS A 180 -8.35 7.03 -1.50
CA HIS A 180 -8.54 6.37 -2.80
C HIS A 180 -7.27 5.67 -3.33
N LEU A 181 -6.08 6.22 -3.05
CA LEU A 181 -4.83 5.63 -3.58
C LEU A 181 -4.18 4.66 -2.60
N ILE A 182 -4.19 4.98 -1.31
CA ILE A 182 -3.56 4.16 -0.30
C ILE A 182 -4.53 3.06 0.15
N ILE A 183 -5.70 3.41 0.67
CA ILE A 183 -6.63 2.42 1.22
C ILE A 183 -7.24 1.57 0.11
N GLU A 184 -7.91 2.18 -0.86
CA GLU A 184 -8.61 1.41 -1.90
C GLU A 184 -7.66 0.79 -2.92
N ALA A 185 -6.80 1.59 -3.58
CA ALA A 185 -5.98 1.08 -4.68
C ALA A 185 -4.76 0.26 -4.24
N SER A 186 -4.16 0.57 -3.06
CA SER A 186 -2.94 -0.10 -2.61
C SER A 186 -3.18 -1.22 -1.60
N MET A 187 -4.27 -1.17 -0.85
CA MET A 187 -4.60 -2.17 0.18
C MET A 187 -5.80 -3.03 -0.23
N ALA A 188 -6.98 -2.44 -0.51
CA ALA A 188 -8.18 -3.21 -0.80
C ALA A 188 -8.09 -3.95 -2.15
N GLN A 189 -7.70 -3.29 -3.22
CA GLN A 189 -7.69 -3.88 -4.56
C GLN A 189 -6.80 -5.13 -4.69
N PRO A 190 -5.57 -5.21 -4.14
CA PRO A 190 -4.80 -6.46 -4.13
C PRO A 190 -5.51 -7.60 -3.39
N GLY A 191 -6.07 -7.33 -2.21
CA GLY A 191 -6.80 -8.32 -1.44
C GLY A 191 -8.02 -8.85 -2.18
N GLN A 192 -8.82 -7.97 -2.78
CA GLN A 192 -9.98 -8.33 -3.61
C GLN A 192 -9.58 -9.20 -4.79
N HIS A 193 -8.50 -8.85 -5.50
CA HIS A 193 -8.02 -9.63 -6.64
C HIS A 193 -7.71 -11.09 -6.26
N PHE A 194 -6.97 -11.31 -5.18
CA PHE A 194 -6.61 -12.66 -4.73
C PHE A 194 -7.79 -13.44 -4.17
N ILE A 195 -8.73 -12.77 -3.48
CA ILE A 195 -9.98 -13.40 -3.01
C ILE A 195 -10.82 -13.85 -4.20
N GLU A 196 -11.04 -12.98 -5.18
CA GLU A 196 -11.82 -13.31 -6.38
C GLU A 196 -11.20 -14.47 -7.16
N ASP A 197 -9.88 -14.45 -7.38
CA ASP A 197 -9.18 -15.50 -8.14
C ASP A 197 -9.32 -16.87 -7.45
N PHE A 198 -9.19 -16.92 -6.13
CA PHE A 198 -9.36 -18.16 -5.38
C PHE A 198 -10.81 -18.69 -5.48
N PHE A 199 -11.82 -17.88 -5.14
CA PHE A 199 -13.21 -18.36 -5.10
C PHE A 199 -13.84 -18.61 -6.47
N ILE A 200 -13.40 -17.91 -7.51
CA ILE A 200 -13.78 -18.24 -8.90
C ILE A 200 -13.30 -19.68 -9.23
N LYS A 201 -12.10 -20.04 -8.84
CA LYS A 201 -11.54 -21.37 -9.06
C LYS A 201 -12.17 -22.44 -8.17
N ALA A 202 -12.41 -22.13 -6.91
CA ALA A 202 -12.95 -23.08 -5.92
C ALA A 202 -14.46 -23.32 -6.08
N GLY A 203 -15.24 -22.27 -6.42
CA GLY A 203 -16.69 -22.36 -6.66
C GLY A 203 -17.54 -22.72 -5.45
N ASN A 204 -16.99 -22.66 -4.24
CA ASN A 204 -17.62 -23.17 -3.02
C ASN A 204 -18.36 -22.12 -2.18
N MET A 205 -18.20 -20.81 -2.46
CA MET A 205 -18.91 -19.71 -1.80
C MET A 205 -19.52 -18.74 -2.84
N PRO A 206 -20.62 -19.08 -3.48
CA PRO A 206 -21.15 -18.33 -4.62
C PRO A 206 -21.65 -16.94 -4.26
N ALA A 207 -22.36 -16.77 -3.14
CA ALA A 207 -22.89 -15.46 -2.74
C ALA A 207 -21.77 -14.52 -2.24
N PHE A 208 -20.77 -15.03 -1.52
CA PHE A 208 -19.60 -14.26 -1.15
C PHE A 208 -18.81 -13.83 -2.40
N SER A 209 -18.59 -14.73 -3.36
CA SER A 209 -17.95 -14.40 -4.63
C SER A 209 -18.72 -13.35 -5.44
N GLU A 210 -20.06 -13.40 -5.44
CA GLU A 210 -20.91 -12.39 -6.09
C GLU A 210 -20.77 -11.04 -5.38
N GLY A 211 -20.87 -11.03 -4.05
CA GLY A 211 -20.70 -9.84 -3.23
C GLY A 211 -19.34 -9.18 -3.44
N MET A 212 -18.25 -9.95 -3.39
CA MET A 212 -16.88 -9.44 -3.64
C MET A 212 -16.74 -8.85 -5.05
N ARG A 213 -17.34 -9.45 -6.09
CA ARG A 213 -17.36 -8.86 -7.44
C ARG A 213 -18.13 -7.54 -7.50
N ASN A 214 -19.21 -7.42 -6.73
CA ASN A 214 -19.95 -6.17 -6.65
C ASN A 214 -19.15 -5.09 -5.93
N VAL A 215 -18.53 -5.42 -4.78
CA VAL A 215 -17.59 -4.53 -4.07
C VAL A 215 -16.45 -4.09 -5.00
N ALA A 216 -15.73 -5.04 -5.61
CA ALA A 216 -14.63 -4.71 -6.52
C ALA A 216 -15.03 -3.81 -7.70
N ARG A 217 -16.28 -3.93 -8.22
CA ARG A 217 -16.81 -3.04 -9.25
C ARG A 217 -17.05 -1.63 -8.71
N ASP A 218 -17.54 -1.51 -7.48
CA ASP A 218 -17.77 -0.23 -6.83
C ASP A 218 -16.42 0.45 -6.56
N GLU A 219 -15.43 -0.27 -6.03
CA GLU A 219 -14.07 0.20 -5.80
C GLU A 219 -13.38 0.73 -7.07
N GLN A 220 -13.61 0.12 -8.23
CA GLN A 220 -13.09 0.64 -9.50
C GLN A 220 -13.58 2.06 -9.79
N ARG A 221 -14.81 2.41 -9.41
CA ARG A 221 -15.34 3.77 -9.55
C ARG A 221 -14.73 4.72 -8.54
N HIS A 222 -14.57 4.27 -7.29
CA HIS A 222 -13.97 5.05 -6.21
C HIS A 222 -12.52 5.42 -6.54
N ILE A 223 -11.70 4.44 -6.92
CA ILE A 223 -10.32 4.67 -7.35
C ILE A 223 -10.29 5.56 -8.61
N GLY A 224 -11.21 5.34 -9.57
CA GLY A 224 -11.35 6.18 -10.76
C GLY A 224 -11.64 7.65 -10.42
N PHE A 225 -12.48 7.89 -9.42
CA PHE A 225 -12.73 9.23 -8.87
C PHE A 225 -11.48 9.82 -8.24
N GLY A 226 -10.80 9.07 -7.38
CA GLY A 226 -9.54 9.51 -6.75
C GLY A 226 -8.48 9.89 -7.78
N VAL A 227 -8.27 9.06 -8.81
CA VAL A 227 -7.36 9.34 -9.93
C VAL A 227 -7.76 10.63 -10.66
N LYS A 228 -9.06 10.84 -10.91
CA LYS A 228 -9.59 12.05 -11.56
C LYS A 228 -9.30 13.30 -10.73
N VAL A 229 -9.67 13.30 -9.45
CA VAL A 229 -9.47 14.43 -8.55
C VAL A 229 -7.98 14.77 -8.42
N LEU A 230 -7.14 13.77 -8.18
CA LEU A 230 -5.71 14.00 -8.02
C LEU A 230 -5.04 14.47 -9.31
N SER A 231 -5.44 13.93 -10.48
CA SER A 231 -4.89 14.43 -11.75
C SER A 231 -5.15 15.93 -11.94
N GLU A 232 -6.33 16.43 -11.57
CA GLU A 232 -6.66 17.86 -11.62
C GLU A 232 -5.84 18.66 -10.59
N LEU A 233 -5.83 18.23 -9.32
CA LEU A 233 -5.16 18.96 -8.25
C LEU A 233 -3.63 19.03 -8.42
N LEU A 234 -3.01 17.92 -8.85
CA LEU A 234 -1.55 17.85 -9.01
C LEU A 234 -1.06 18.53 -10.29
N GLU A 235 -1.90 18.65 -11.32
CA GLU A 235 -1.57 19.43 -12.51
C GLU A 235 -1.58 20.93 -12.20
N GLU A 236 -2.52 21.39 -11.37
CA GLU A 236 -2.76 22.81 -11.11
C GLU A 236 -1.92 23.39 -9.95
N SER A 237 -1.43 22.57 -9.02
CA SER A 237 -0.82 23.06 -7.76
C SER A 237 0.40 22.24 -7.30
N GLU A 238 1.54 22.92 -7.23
CA GLU A 238 2.76 22.38 -6.63
C GLU A 238 2.62 22.18 -5.11
N GLU A 239 1.81 23.00 -4.43
CA GLU A 239 1.54 22.82 -3.00
C GLU A 239 0.78 21.52 -2.74
N CYS A 240 -0.16 21.15 -3.63
CA CYS A 240 -0.83 19.85 -3.57
C CYS A 240 0.17 18.70 -3.80
N ARG A 241 1.11 18.84 -4.75
CA ARG A 241 2.16 17.84 -4.97
C ARG A 241 3.02 17.63 -3.73
N ALA A 242 3.50 18.73 -3.12
CA ALA A 242 4.30 18.68 -1.91
C ALA A 242 3.56 18.02 -0.75
N ALA A 243 2.30 18.36 -0.53
CA ALA A 243 1.46 17.78 0.51
C ALA A 243 1.24 16.27 0.31
N VAL A 244 1.01 15.82 -0.92
CA VAL A 244 0.89 14.39 -1.25
C VAL A 244 2.19 13.64 -0.99
N VAL A 245 3.35 14.21 -1.37
CA VAL A 245 4.67 13.62 -1.11
C VAL A 245 4.91 13.45 0.39
N GLU A 246 4.56 14.45 1.20
CA GLU A 246 4.67 14.38 2.67
C GLU A 246 3.84 13.24 3.24
N LEU A 247 2.57 13.12 2.84
CA LEU A 247 1.71 12.01 3.25
C LEU A 247 2.28 10.65 2.85
N LEU A 248 2.78 10.51 1.62
CA LEU A 248 3.37 9.24 1.17
C LEU A 248 4.58 8.82 2.00
N ARG A 249 5.43 9.78 2.40
CA ARG A 249 6.56 9.51 3.29
C ARG A 249 6.10 9.02 4.67
N GLU A 250 5.07 9.65 5.22
CA GLU A 250 4.45 9.27 6.49
C GLU A 250 3.87 7.85 6.40
N MET A 251 3.15 7.54 5.32
CA MET A 251 2.41 6.28 5.20
C MET A 251 3.25 5.07 4.80
N LEU A 252 4.41 5.28 4.20
CA LEU A 252 5.25 4.20 3.65
C LEU A 252 5.56 3.05 4.64
N PRO A 253 5.91 3.30 5.91
CA PRO A 253 6.17 2.22 6.87
C PRO A 253 4.96 1.31 7.10
N TYR A 254 3.76 1.88 7.16
CA TYR A 254 2.52 1.14 7.37
C TYR A 254 2.12 0.36 6.13
N LEU A 255 2.10 1.01 4.96
CA LEU A 255 1.74 0.40 3.69
C LEU A 255 2.56 -0.83 3.35
N THR A 256 3.86 -0.76 3.63
CA THR A 256 4.77 -1.88 3.33
C THR A 256 4.54 -3.10 4.21
N SER A 257 3.71 -3.01 5.24
CA SER A 257 3.51 -4.08 6.22
C SER A 257 2.08 -4.61 6.34
N VAL A 258 1.10 -4.01 5.67
CA VAL A 258 -0.33 -4.41 5.77
C VAL A 258 -0.59 -5.88 5.43
N PHE A 259 0.15 -6.45 4.50
CA PHE A 259 -0.04 -7.85 4.08
C PHE A 259 0.95 -8.82 4.72
N ILE A 260 1.60 -8.41 5.83
CA ILE A 260 2.42 -9.34 6.59
C ILE A 260 1.50 -10.23 7.42
N PRO A 261 1.47 -11.55 7.16
CA PRO A 261 0.61 -12.44 7.93
C PRO A 261 1.08 -12.54 9.39
N PRO A 262 0.18 -12.87 10.33
CA PRO A 262 0.53 -13.09 11.72
C PRO A 262 1.73 -14.02 11.88
N ASP A 263 2.68 -13.65 12.74
CA ASP A 263 3.92 -14.40 13.02
C ASP A 263 4.79 -14.71 11.78
N TRP A 264 4.60 -14.00 10.67
CA TRP A 264 5.24 -14.29 9.37
C TRP A 264 4.92 -15.70 8.83
N ASP A 265 3.78 -16.27 9.22
CA ASP A 265 3.36 -17.59 8.75
C ASP A 265 2.84 -17.49 7.30
N GLU A 266 3.71 -17.76 6.34
CA GLU A 266 3.38 -17.70 4.90
C GLU A 266 2.30 -18.71 4.49
N GLU A 267 1.92 -19.68 5.35
CA GLU A 267 0.82 -20.59 5.06
C GLU A 267 -0.52 -19.85 4.95
N TYR A 268 -0.65 -18.65 5.55
CA TYR A 268 -1.82 -17.78 5.36
C TYR A 268 -2.10 -17.41 3.90
N THR A 269 -1.07 -17.29 3.08
CA THR A 269 -1.22 -16.99 1.66
C THR A 269 -1.12 -18.24 0.80
N ARG A 270 -0.22 -19.16 1.14
CA ARG A 270 0.01 -20.39 0.39
C ARG A 270 -1.18 -21.34 0.40
N CYS A 271 -1.98 -21.37 1.47
CA CYS A 271 -3.20 -22.20 1.54
C CYS A 271 -4.25 -21.78 0.48
N TYR A 272 -4.13 -20.59 -0.08
CA TYR A 272 -4.91 -20.08 -1.21
C TYR A 272 -4.17 -20.10 -2.55
N GLY A 273 -2.93 -20.61 -2.56
CA GLY A 273 -2.11 -20.78 -3.77
C GLY A 273 -1.28 -19.57 -4.16
N PHE A 274 -1.06 -18.60 -3.25
CA PHE A 274 -0.29 -17.38 -3.51
C PHE A 274 0.95 -17.29 -2.64
N THR A 275 2.02 -16.71 -3.18
CA THR A 275 3.21 -16.34 -2.43
C THR A 275 3.15 -14.87 -2.00
N MET A 276 3.90 -14.53 -0.95
CA MET A 276 4.05 -13.14 -0.53
C MET A 276 4.66 -12.28 -1.65
N GLU A 277 5.61 -12.83 -2.38
CA GLU A 277 6.27 -12.17 -3.52
C GLU A 277 5.27 -11.79 -4.61
N GLU A 278 4.34 -12.69 -4.97
CA GLU A 278 3.28 -12.42 -5.96
C GLU A 278 2.34 -11.32 -5.49
N ILE A 279 1.91 -11.34 -4.23
CA ILE A 279 1.03 -10.32 -3.64
C ILE A 279 1.70 -8.94 -3.68
N PHE A 280 2.93 -8.84 -3.23
CA PHE A 280 3.67 -7.58 -3.21
C PHE A 280 3.99 -7.06 -4.62
N ALA A 281 4.39 -7.95 -5.55
CA ALA A 281 4.67 -7.56 -6.94
C ALA A 281 3.42 -7.03 -7.64
N TRP A 282 2.29 -7.70 -7.44
CA TRP A 282 1.00 -7.26 -8.00
C TRP A 282 0.57 -5.91 -7.43
N GLY A 283 0.67 -5.74 -6.09
CA GLY A 283 0.38 -4.46 -5.43
C GLY A 283 1.23 -3.31 -5.96
N MET A 284 2.55 -3.49 -6.09
CA MET A 284 3.45 -2.48 -6.65
C MET A 284 3.06 -2.09 -8.08
N LYS A 285 2.77 -3.08 -8.93
CA LYS A 285 2.33 -2.83 -10.31
C LYS A 285 1.03 -2.05 -10.35
N SER A 286 0.06 -2.42 -9.52
CA SER A 286 -1.23 -1.74 -9.44
C SER A 286 -1.07 -0.26 -9.05
N VAL A 287 -0.28 0.02 -8.02
CA VAL A 287 0.02 1.37 -7.54
C VAL A 287 0.69 2.21 -8.63
N GLU A 288 1.72 1.70 -9.30
CA GLU A 288 2.40 2.41 -10.39
C GLU A 288 1.46 2.81 -11.53
N MET A 289 0.54 1.92 -11.90
CA MET A 289 -0.44 2.23 -12.95
C MET A 289 -1.35 3.40 -12.54
N LYS A 290 -1.76 3.48 -11.27
CA LYS A 290 -2.61 4.58 -10.77
C LYS A 290 -1.84 5.91 -10.73
N TRP A 291 -0.60 5.91 -10.24
CA TRP A 291 0.24 7.10 -10.23
C TRP A 291 0.54 7.61 -11.64
N LYS A 292 0.79 6.70 -12.59
CA LYS A 292 0.92 7.06 -14.00
C LYS A 292 -0.37 7.66 -14.58
N ALA A 293 -1.54 7.12 -14.21
CA ALA A 293 -2.84 7.63 -14.66
C ALA A 293 -3.16 9.03 -14.10
N ILE A 294 -2.65 9.36 -12.91
CA ILE A 294 -2.73 10.69 -12.30
C ILE A 294 -1.85 11.73 -13.03
N GLY A 295 -0.86 11.29 -13.81
CA GLY A 295 0.14 12.17 -14.44
C GLY A 295 1.32 12.51 -13.52
N TYR A 296 1.53 11.72 -12.47
CA TYR A 296 2.67 11.84 -11.55
C TYR A 296 3.35 10.47 -11.38
N PRO A 297 4.10 10.01 -12.39
CA PRO A 297 4.71 8.68 -12.37
C PRO A 297 5.77 8.57 -11.28
N MET A 298 5.99 7.35 -10.79
CA MET A 298 6.93 7.07 -9.68
C MET A 298 8.35 7.57 -9.93
N GLN A 299 8.78 7.65 -11.20
CA GLN A 299 10.09 8.18 -11.61
C GLN A 299 10.27 9.67 -11.32
N GLU A 300 9.19 10.42 -11.21
CA GLU A 300 9.17 11.87 -10.95
C GLU A 300 9.03 12.18 -9.45
N MET A 301 8.78 11.16 -8.61
CA MET A 301 8.67 11.36 -7.18
C MET A 301 10.02 11.69 -6.55
N PRO A 302 10.06 12.58 -5.55
CA PRO A 302 11.29 12.89 -4.84
C PRO A 302 11.94 11.66 -4.21
N ALA A 303 13.26 11.72 -4.06
CA ALA A 303 14.03 10.70 -3.36
C ALA A 303 13.43 10.41 -1.97
N GLY A 304 13.44 9.14 -1.57
CA GLY A 304 12.95 8.70 -0.25
C GLY A 304 11.44 8.42 -0.16
N VAL A 305 10.62 8.78 -1.16
CA VAL A 305 9.20 8.41 -1.21
C VAL A 305 9.03 6.95 -1.62
N TYR A 306 9.85 6.50 -2.57
CA TYR A 306 9.84 5.11 -3.01
C TYR A 306 11.25 4.50 -2.85
N PRO A 307 11.40 3.44 -2.02
CA PRO A 307 12.73 2.97 -1.61
C PRO A 307 13.46 2.13 -2.67
N PHE A 308 12.83 1.83 -3.80
CA PHE A 308 13.41 0.99 -4.86
C PHE A 308 13.44 1.71 -6.21
N ASP A 309 14.35 1.28 -7.08
CA ASP A 309 14.43 1.80 -8.43
C ASP A 309 13.16 1.44 -9.23
N PRO A 310 12.39 2.41 -9.73
CA PRO A 310 11.20 2.14 -10.53
C PRO A 310 11.50 1.39 -11.85
N ALA A 311 12.73 1.42 -12.35
CA ALA A 311 13.13 0.67 -13.53
C ALA A 311 13.36 -0.84 -13.27
N MET A 312 13.49 -1.23 -12.00
CA MET A 312 13.66 -2.63 -11.60
C MET A 312 12.33 -3.40 -11.78
N PRO A 313 12.35 -4.69 -12.21
CA PRO A 313 11.14 -5.52 -12.28
C PRO A 313 10.38 -5.57 -10.96
N HIS A 314 9.04 -5.64 -11.02
CA HIS A 314 8.18 -5.65 -9.83
C HIS A 314 8.49 -6.82 -8.89
N GLU A 315 8.78 -7.99 -9.46
CA GLU A 315 9.13 -9.20 -8.71
C GLU A 315 10.43 -9.02 -7.91
N GLU A 316 11.42 -8.38 -8.51
CA GLU A 316 12.69 -8.09 -7.83
C GLU A 316 12.50 -7.06 -6.71
N ARG A 317 11.72 -6.00 -6.96
CA ARG A 317 11.38 -5.00 -5.94
C ARG A 317 10.64 -5.63 -4.78
N ALA A 318 9.63 -6.47 -5.06
CA ALA A 318 8.88 -7.22 -4.05
C ALA A 318 9.80 -8.10 -3.21
N SER A 319 10.71 -8.86 -3.84
CA SER A 319 11.68 -9.69 -3.15
C SER A 319 12.60 -8.88 -2.23
N ARG A 320 13.14 -7.75 -2.72
CA ARG A 320 13.97 -6.84 -1.92
C ARG A 320 13.21 -6.24 -0.73
N GLN A 321 11.98 -5.81 -0.94
CA GLN A 321 11.13 -5.27 0.13
C GLN A 321 10.86 -6.32 1.21
N LEU A 322 10.49 -7.54 0.82
CA LEU A 322 10.23 -8.63 1.76
C LEU A 322 11.48 -9.02 2.57
N LYS A 323 12.67 -9.00 1.95
CA LYS A 323 13.93 -9.22 2.67
C LYS A 323 14.19 -8.15 3.73
N LEU A 324 13.94 -6.87 3.43
CA LEU A 324 14.07 -5.78 4.41
C LEU A 324 13.03 -5.88 5.53
N LEU A 325 11.79 -6.27 5.21
CA LEU A 325 10.72 -6.52 6.17
C LEU A 325 11.07 -7.68 7.11
N ARG A 326 11.48 -8.84 6.57
CA ARG A 326 11.89 -10.03 7.36
C ARG A 326 13.14 -9.77 8.21
N ALA A 327 13.99 -8.82 7.80
CA ALA A 327 15.14 -8.37 8.58
C ALA A 327 14.76 -7.35 9.67
N GLY A 328 13.49 -6.92 9.75
CA GLY A 328 13.02 -5.91 10.70
C GLY A 328 13.57 -4.50 10.44
N ILE A 329 13.93 -4.20 9.20
CA ILE A 329 14.37 -2.86 8.77
C ILE A 329 13.17 -2.00 8.40
N LEU A 330 12.20 -2.59 7.72
CA LEU A 330 10.90 -2.01 7.43
C LEU A 330 9.84 -2.66 8.31
N GLY A 331 8.65 -2.04 8.40
CA GLY A 331 7.51 -2.57 9.13
C GLY A 331 7.61 -2.43 10.65
N PRO A 332 6.81 -3.22 11.41
CA PRO A 332 6.72 -3.11 12.86
C PRO A 332 8.06 -3.38 13.55
N PRO A 333 8.36 -2.70 14.66
CA PRO A 333 9.63 -2.85 15.38
C PRO A 333 9.69 -4.16 16.19
N ASN A 334 9.78 -5.29 15.52
CA ASN A 334 9.81 -6.62 16.15
C ASN A 334 11.25 -7.05 16.53
N GLY A 335 11.80 -6.43 17.56
CA GLY A 335 13.16 -6.73 18.04
C GLY A 335 14.28 -6.08 17.21
N PRO A 336 15.56 -6.44 17.47
CA PRO A 336 16.72 -5.88 16.77
C PRO A 336 16.75 -6.24 15.29
N ALA A 337 17.03 -5.26 14.44
CA ALA A 337 17.16 -5.52 13.00
C ALA A 337 18.29 -6.51 12.71
N LYS A 338 18.02 -7.50 11.85
CA LYS A 338 18.98 -8.52 11.42
C LYS A 338 19.87 -7.97 10.29
N SER A 339 21.09 -8.50 10.21
CA SER A 339 22.07 -8.14 9.20
C SER A 339 22.56 -9.39 8.46
N SER A 340 22.75 -9.25 7.15
CA SER A 340 23.51 -10.16 6.29
C SER A 340 24.14 -9.34 5.16
N PRO A 341 25.15 -9.85 4.43
CA PRO A 341 25.73 -9.14 3.29
C PRO A 341 24.67 -8.69 2.27
N GLU A 342 23.73 -9.56 1.94
CA GLU A 342 22.61 -9.27 1.02
C GLU A 342 21.68 -8.17 1.56
N ILE A 343 21.31 -8.22 2.84
CA ILE A 343 20.45 -7.21 3.47
C ILE A 343 21.14 -5.85 3.49
N GLN A 344 22.45 -5.82 3.78
CA GLN A 344 23.25 -4.60 3.77
C GLN A 344 23.32 -3.99 2.36
N GLU A 345 23.54 -4.82 1.33
CA GLU A 345 23.57 -4.39 -0.07
C GLU A 345 22.26 -3.73 -0.47
N ILE A 346 21.11 -4.39 -0.21
CA ILE A 346 19.79 -3.83 -0.50
C ILE A 346 19.55 -2.52 0.27
N TYR A 347 19.89 -2.50 1.55
CA TYR A 347 19.72 -1.33 2.40
C TYR A 347 20.54 -0.14 1.92
N PHE A 348 21.84 -0.33 1.62
CA PHE A 348 22.71 0.75 1.18
C PHE A 348 22.43 1.19 -0.26
N ASP A 349 21.90 0.33 -1.13
CA ASP A 349 21.35 0.75 -2.43
C ASP A 349 20.20 1.73 -2.24
N VAL A 350 19.26 1.41 -1.33
CA VAL A 350 18.15 2.30 -0.95
C VAL A 350 18.68 3.61 -0.35
N VAL A 351 19.64 3.55 0.58
CA VAL A 351 20.22 4.75 1.22
C VAL A 351 20.88 5.66 0.18
N ALA A 352 21.62 5.10 -0.78
CA ALA A 352 22.21 5.89 -1.84
C ALA A 352 21.14 6.55 -2.70
N LYS A 353 20.17 5.80 -3.18
CA LYS A 353 19.09 6.32 -4.04
C LYS A 353 18.17 7.33 -3.34
N SER A 354 18.05 7.25 -2.02
CA SER A 354 17.24 8.20 -1.23
C SER A 354 18.00 9.50 -0.90
N ALA A 355 19.27 9.63 -1.26
CA ALA A 355 20.03 10.83 -0.95
C ALA A 355 19.59 12.02 -1.81
N ASN A 356 19.26 13.14 -1.18
CA ASN A 356 19.09 14.41 -1.86
C ASN A 356 20.47 14.94 -2.28
N THR A 357 20.80 14.72 -3.55
CA THR A 357 22.12 15.08 -4.10
C THR A 357 22.32 16.59 -4.28
N GLU A 358 21.23 17.37 -4.32
CA GLU A 358 21.27 18.83 -4.37
C GLU A 358 21.62 19.46 -3.02
N ALA A 359 21.49 18.69 -1.93
CA ALA A 359 21.88 19.13 -0.58
C ALA A 359 23.38 19.29 -0.41
N VAL A 360 24.22 18.95 -1.39
CA VAL A 360 25.69 19.08 -1.30
C VAL A 360 26.27 19.96 -2.40
N ASP A 361 27.11 20.93 -2.01
CA ASP A 361 27.77 21.85 -2.95
C ASP A 361 29.06 21.26 -3.57
N LYS A 362 29.56 20.19 -3.01
CA LYS A 362 30.77 19.44 -3.39
C LYS A 362 30.66 18.00 -2.92
N PRO A 363 31.41 17.08 -3.51
CA PRO A 363 31.39 15.68 -3.12
C PRO A 363 31.55 15.48 -1.60
N VAL A 364 30.68 14.65 -1.03
CA VAL A 364 30.69 14.27 0.39
C VAL A 364 30.71 12.76 0.51
N THR A 365 31.59 12.24 1.35
CA THR A 365 31.68 10.81 1.65
C THR A 365 31.28 10.57 3.11
N VAL A 366 30.17 9.81 3.30
CA VAL A 366 29.73 9.36 4.62
C VAL A 366 30.04 7.88 4.78
N GLN A 367 30.76 7.54 5.84
CA GLN A 367 31.21 6.19 6.17
C GLN A 367 30.43 5.64 7.35
N TRP A 368 29.86 4.44 7.22
CA TRP A 368 29.36 3.64 8.33
C TRP A 368 30.38 2.58 8.71
N LYS A 369 30.70 2.48 10.01
CA LYS A 369 31.53 1.43 10.60
C LYS A 369 30.71 0.74 11.68
N PHE A 370 30.18 -0.42 11.34
CA PHE A 370 29.44 -1.23 12.30
C PHE A 370 30.35 -2.05 13.18
N SER A 371 29.90 -2.39 14.40
CA SER A 371 30.61 -3.31 15.30
C SER A 371 30.34 -4.79 14.98
N ASP A 372 29.24 -5.06 14.24
CA ASP A 372 28.62 -6.37 14.03
C ASP A 372 28.17 -6.60 12.57
N ALA A 373 28.57 -5.73 11.66
CA ALA A 373 28.30 -5.82 10.23
C ALA A 373 29.43 -5.22 9.39
N ASP A 374 29.41 -5.44 8.08
CA ASP A 374 30.43 -4.91 7.19
C ASP A 374 30.40 -3.38 7.12
N PRO A 375 31.58 -2.73 6.94
CA PRO A 375 31.62 -1.28 6.72
C PRO A 375 31.09 -0.93 5.34
N TRP A 376 30.40 0.22 5.25
CA TRP A 376 29.87 0.78 4.00
C TRP A 376 30.11 2.28 3.95
N HIS A 377 30.26 2.83 2.76
CA HIS A 377 30.27 4.28 2.57
C HIS A 377 29.40 4.69 1.39
N VAL A 378 28.83 5.89 1.49
CA VAL A 378 28.06 6.53 0.43
C VAL A 378 28.81 7.77 -0.03
N VAL A 379 29.05 7.85 -1.32
CA VAL A 379 29.61 9.03 -1.98
C VAL A 379 28.45 9.77 -2.63
N ILE A 380 28.29 11.04 -2.25
CA ILE A 380 27.22 11.93 -2.74
C ILE A 380 27.92 13.06 -3.48
N ASP A 381 27.56 13.27 -4.71
CA ASP A 381 28.01 14.38 -5.54
C ASP A 381 26.79 15.08 -6.14
N ASN A 382 26.97 16.29 -6.67
CA ASN A 382 25.87 17.03 -7.29
C ASN A 382 25.27 16.20 -8.46
N GLY A 383 24.03 15.75 -8.27
CA GLY A 383 23.27 14.95 -9.23
C GLY A 383 23.54 13.43 -9.19
N SER A 384 24.41 12.92 -8.31
CA SER A 384 24.63 11.47 -8.19
C SER A 384 24.94 11.00 -6.77
N SER A 385 24.53 9.78 -6.45
CA SER A 385 24.87 9.11 -5.20
C SER A 385 25.11 7.63 -5.43
N ARG A 386 26.10 7.05 -4.74
CA ARG A 386 26.40 5.63 -4.82
C ARG A 386 26.88 5.07 -3.49
N ALA A 387 26.45 3.87 -3.17
CA ALA A 387 26.94 3.09 -2.04
C ALA A 387 28.08 2.17 -2.47
N VAL A 388 29.05 1.99 -1.58
CA VAL A 388 30.21 1.11 -1.80
C VAL A 388 30.47 0.34 -0.51
N GLN A 389 30.60 -0.99 -0.60
CA GLN A 389 31.00 -1.82 0.51
C GLN A 389 32.50 -1.59 0.83
N GLY A 390 32.83 -1.51 2.09
CA GLY A 390 34.19 -1.30 2.56
C GLY A 390 34.46 0.09 3.14
N GLU A 391 35.72 0.32 3.54
CA GLU A 391 36.14 1.61 4.05
C GLU A 391 36.56 2.54 2.92
N ALA A 392 36.12 3.78 2.98
CA ALA A 392 36.62 4.83 2.08
C ALA A 392 38.06 5.21 2.43
N GLU A 393 38.86 5.53 1.41
CA GLU A 393 40.24 6.06 1.64
C GLU A 393 40.19 7.35 2.48
N LYS A 394 39.20 8.19 2.24
CA LYS A 394 38.96 9.41 3.00
C LYS A 394 37.45 9.65 3.12
N ALA A 395 36.96 9.66 4.36
CA ALA A 395 35.60 9.99 4.67
C ALA A 395 35.51 11.39 5.30
N ASP A 396 34.49 12.19 4.88
CA ASP A 396 34.20 13.48 5.50
C ASP A 396 33.52 13.30 6.87
N LEU A 397 32.70 12.27 6.99
CA LEU A 397 31.99 11.90 8.21
C LEU A 397 32.04 10.37 8.39
N THR A 398 32.38 9.90 9.58
CA THR A 398 32.28 8.48 9.95
C THR A 398 31.29 8.30 11.08
N LEU A 399 30.29 7.42 10.89
CA LEU A 399 29.30 7.03 11.87
C LEU A 399 29.63 5.63 12.38
N LYS A 400 29.88 5.49 13.70
CA LYS A 400 30.15 4.19 14.33
C LYS A 400 28.97 3.81 15.24
N ALA A 401 28.40 2.63 15.00
CA ALA A 401 27.28 2.07 15.76
C ALA A 401 27.25 0.55 15.61
N SER A 402 26.36 -0.16 16.31
CA SER A 402 25.93 -1.49 15.86
C SER A 402 24.94 -1.34 14.70
N TRP A 403 24.73 -2.41 13.93
CA TRP A 403 23.72 -2.41 12.87
C TRP A 403 22.34 -2.07 13.41
N ALA A 404 21.92 -2.77 14.46
CA ALA A 404 20.61 -2.54 15.07
C ALA A 404 20.43 -1.11 15.58
N ASP A 405 21.46 -0.53 16.25
CA ASP A 405 21.41 0.86 16.71
C ASP A 405 21.26 1.87 15.57
N TRP A 406 21.90 1.59 14.44
CA TRP A 406 21.79 2.44 13.27
C TRP A 406 20.38 2.36 12.66
N ILE A 407 19.79 1.17 12.55
CA ILE A 407 18.42 1.00 12.03
C ILE A 407 17.39 1.67 12.94
N GLU A 408 17.57 1.64 14.28
CA GLU A 408 16.70 2.39 15.20
C GLU A 408 16.67 3.90 14.88
N ILE A 409 17.85 4.48 14.54
CA ILE A 409 17.93 5.90 14.15
C ILE A 409 17.32 6.14 12.77
N ALA A 410 17.74 5.33 11.79
CA ALA A 410 17.44 5.60 10.39
C ALA A 410 16.01 5.28 9.98
N MET A 411 15.39 4.28 10.63
CA MET A 411 14.13 3.69 10.20
C MET A 411 13.02 3.73 11.25
N ARG A 412 13.34 3.95 12.54
CA ARG A 412 12.39 3.86 13.65
C ARG A 412 12.28 5.16 14.47
N GLY A 413 12.89 6.25 13.99
CA GLY A 413 12.77 7.58 14.61
C GLY A 413 13.49 7.75 15.95
N GLU A 414 14.39 6.81 16.37
CA GLU A 414 15.17 7.02 17.60
C GLU A 414 16.11 8.22 17.45
N SER A 415 16.12 9.07 18.46
CA SER A 415 16.89 10.32 18.43
C SER A 415 18.40 10.09 18.30
N PRO A 416 19.07 10.59 17.24
CA PRO A 416 20.53 10.49 17.10
C PRO A 416 21.27 11.11 18.30
N GLY A 417 20.75 12.21 18.86
CA GLY A 417 21.34 12.87 20.02
C GLY A 417 21.31 12.00 21.27
N LYS A 418 20.18 11.32 21.55
CA LYS A 418 20.08 10.35 22.64
C LYS A 418 21.05 9.18 22.46
N MET A 419 21.18 8.69 21.20
CA MET A 419 22.11 7.60 20.88
C MET A 419 23.58 8.00 21.06
N VAL A 420 23.95 9.23 20.73
CA VAL A 420 25.28 9.77 20.98
C VAL A 420 25.54 9.88 22.50
N LEU A 421 24.59 10.41 23.27
CA LEU A 421 24.69 10.52 24.72
C LEU A 421 24.89 9.14 25.39
N ARG A 422 24.17 8.13 24.90
CA ARG A 422 24.28 6.73 25.36
C ARG A 422 25.51 5.99 24.82
N ARG A 423 26.37 6.66 24.00
CA ARG A 423 27.53 6.10 23.32
C ARG A 423 27.23 4.95 22.33
N ARG A 424 25.96 4.81 21.91
CA ARG A 424 25.50 3.85 20.89
C ARG A 424 25.77 4.34 19.47
N LEU A 425 25.79 5.67 19.23
CA LEU A 425 26.27 6.31 18.01
C LEU A 425 27.50 7.17 18.32
N ARG A 426 28.55 7.05 17.50
CA ARG A 426 29.80 7.82 17.66
C ARG A 426 30.20 8.46 16.32
N PRO A 427 29.73 9.68 16.04
CA PRO A 427 30.14 10.41 14.85
C PRO A 427 31.58 10.93 15.00
N ARG A 428 32.37 10.89 13.91
CA ARG A 428 33.69 11.45 13.80
C ARG A 428 33.90 12.12 12.45
N GLY A 429 34.47 13.30 12.39
CA GLY A 429 34.74 14.05 11.16
C GLY A 429 34.06 15.40 11.13
N SER A 430 33.56 15.81 9.98
CA SER A 430 32.99 17.12 9.72
C SER A 430 31.67 17.36 10.44
N LEU A 431 31.63 18.30 11.39
CA LEU A 431 30.42 18.76 12.03
C LEU A 431 29.46 19.44 11.03
N ARG A 432 30.00 20.05 9.94
CA ARG A 432 29.19 20.64 8.88
C ARG A 432 28.40 19.54 8.17
N VAL A 433 29.03 18.45 7.80
CA VAL A 433 28.36 17.31 7.16
C VAL A 433 27.34 16.68 8.11
N LEU A 434 27.71 16.48 9.37
CA LEU A 434 26.80 15.91 10.37
C LEU A 434 25.51 16.71 10.52
N ARG A 435 25.60 18.05 10.51
CA ARG A 435 24.41 18.92 10.59
C ARG A 435 23.55 18.92 9.35
N ARG A 436 24.13 18.56 8.19
CA ARG A 436 23.41 18.48 6.90
C ARG A 436 22.85 17.08 6.61
N LEU A 437 23.10 16.08 7.44
CA LEU A 437 22.53 14.75 7.24
C LEU A 437 20.99 14.76 7.09
N PRO A 438 20.21 15.56 7.87
CA PRO A 438 18.78 15.66 7.67
C PRO A 438 18.33 16.31 6.34
N GLU A 439 19.20 17.12 5.71
CA GLU A 439 18.95 17.70 4.38
C GLU A 439 19.27 16.70 3.27
N ILE A 440 20.24 15.80 3.50
CA ILE A 440 20.66 14.74 2.58
C ILE A 440 19.71 13.56 2.65
N TRP A 441 19.37 13.11 3.85
CA TRP A 441 18.42 12.04 4.12
C TRP A 441 17.40 12.56 5.12
N GLU A 442 16.22 12.90 4.60
CA GLU A 442 15.14 13.37 5.47
C GLU A 442 14.82 12.33 6.54
N PRO A 443 14.80 12.72 7.83
CA PRO A 443 14.45 11.80 8.89
C PRO A 443 13.00 11.31 8.69
N ARG A 444 12.77 10.02 8.83
CA ARG A 444 11.43 9.47 8.87
C ARG A 444 10.88 9.70 10.27
N GLU A 445 9.92 10.59 10.40
CA GLU A 445 9.12 10.69 11.60
C GLU A 445 8.05 9.60 11.52
N ILE A 446 8.17 8.57 12.36
CA ILE A 446 7.08 7.63 12.59
C ILE A 446 6.15 8.32 13.58
N THR A 447 5.27 9.19 13.07
CA THR A 447 4.27 9.92 13.83
C THR A 447 2.96 9.13 13.94
N GLY A 448 3.02 7.87 14.15
CA GLY A 448 1.85 7.06 14.42
C GLY A 448 1.96 6.49 15.82
N VAL A 449 1.42 7.17 16.80
CA VAL A 449 1.13 6.56 18.10
C VAL A 449 0.01 5.56 17.85
N VAL A 450 0.36 4.31 17.66
CA VAL A 450 -0.57 3.22 17.96
C VAL A 450 -0.63 3.23 19.48
N ALA A 451 -1.69 3.82 20.02
CA ALA A 451 -2.01 3.64 21.45
C ALA A 451 -2.04 2.13 21.72
N GLU A 452 -1.33 1.70 22.75
CA GLU A 452 -1.31 0.34 23.29
C GLU A 452 -2.70 -0.13 23.68
#